data_83881e59209f1bc3a9c5a9e8fc7dfa37
#
_entry.id   83881e59209f1bc3a9c5a9e8fc7dfa37
#
_cell.length_a   1.000
_cell.length_b   1.000
_cell.length_c   1.000
_cell.angle_alpha   90.00
_cell.angle_beta   90.00
_cell.angle_gamma   90.00
#
_symmetry.space_group_name_H-M   'P 1'
#
loop_
_entity.id
_entity.type
_entity.pdbx_description
1 polymer ?
#
loop_
_entity_poly.entity_id
_entity_poly.type
_entity_poly.pdbx_seq_one_letter_code
_entity_poly.pdbx_strand_id
1 'polypeptide(L)'
;MAKIITAAEAADLIRDGMTLGVSGFGAFASPDCVMEAMSRKFKEQNTPRDLTIVSGVAPGDFVEDGCGLSKIRDAGIIKTLIASHLRMSPAIGRACSENKIAAFSMPLGVYGQLMNAIGSKRPGIITHVGLNTYADPRQDGCKMNELAKADGREMVELIHVSGKDYLFYKAFHIDACILHASYADTEGNISLQNEPVHGDLLELALAVHNNGGIVIVEVNSICEAGALDPRHVLIHKSCVDYIVKAEGENNVALAYHPEMVGDIRGLAGDVAPLPFGYKKVIARRAAMELKQGALVNLGIGIPASVANVANEEGLSRDVTLSLETGVFGGVPLDGPLFGAAVNPDSISRSADTFSLYDGGGLDMTVLGCAEVDATGNVNVSKFSGRCVGPGGFVNISQNTPKICFAFAFNSGKCDIGIEDGKLVIRHDGRPGKFIPKCDHITFSSQFAQDTHQEVLFITERAVFRLVDRRMILTEIAPGVDLQKDILDQMGFAPEISPELRCMDERLFRPEKMELAF
;
A
#
# COMPACT_ATOMS: atom_id res chain seq x y z
N MET A 1 -0.96 33.82 11.48
CA MET A 1 0.44 33.46 11.20
C MET A 1 0.78 32.24 12.00
N ALA A 2 1.32 31.21 11.37
CA ALA A 2 1.80 30.01 12.05
C ALA A 2 2.87 30.37 13.08
N LYS A 3 2.92 29.65 14.20
CA LYS A 3 3.94 29.86 15.23
C LYS A 3 5.03 28.80 15.09
N ILE A 4 6.28 29.20 15.13
CA ILE A 4 7.41 28.27 15.18
C ILE A 4 7.58 27.82 16.64
N ILE A 5 7.54 26.52 16.88
CA ILE A 5 7.63 25.89 18.20
C ILE A 5 8.61 24.71 18.17
N THR A 6 9.01 24.25 19.32
CA THR A 6 9.82 23.03 19.48
C THR A 6 8.95 21.78 19.37
N ALA A 7 9.56 20.61 19.11
CA ALA A 7 8.88 19.33 19.10
C ALA A 7 8.24 19.00 20.49
N ALA A 8 8.86 19.45 21.58
CA ALA A 8 8.31 19.28 22.93
C ALA A 8 7.03 20.10 23.12
N GLU A 9 7.03 21.38 22.71
CA GLU A 9 5.83 22.22 22.74
C GLU A 9 4.73 21.68 21.84
N ALA A 10 5.08 21.09 20.68
CA ALA A 10 4.12 20.41 19.80
C ALA A 10 3.50 19.20 20.50
N ALA A 11 4.29 18.38 21.19
CA ALA A 11 3.81 17.25 21.98
C ALA A 11 2.89 17.68 23.14
N ASP A 12 3.06 18.91 23.67
CA ASP A 12 2.19 19.45 24.72
C ASP A 12 0.79 19.82 24.23
N LEU A 13 0.63 20.07 22.93
CA LEU A 13 -0.67 20.32 22.31
C LEU A 13 -1.50 19.04 22.16
N ILE A 14 -0.86 17.88 22.11
CA ILE A 14 -1.54 16.59 21.96
C ILE A 14 -1.97 16.09 23.35
N ARG A 15 -3.29 15.91 23.51
CA ARG A 15 -3.93 15.53 24.76
C ARG A 15 -4.50 14.11 24.70
N ASP A 16 -4.76 13.54 25.87
CA ASP A 16 -5.37 12.23 26.02
C ASP A 16 -6.69 12.11 25.25
N GLY A 17 -6.90 10.97 24.60
CA GLY A 17 -8.13 10.65 23.88
C GLY A 17 -8.35 11.35 22.55
N MET A 18 -7.45 12.25 22.11
CA MET A 18 -7.56 12.93 20.83
C MET A 18 -7.54 11.96 19.64
N THR A 19 -8.25 12.32 18.59
CA THR A 19 -8.06 11.77 17.25
C THR A 19 -6.96 12.55 16.55
N LEU A 20 -5.83 11.91 16.31
CA LEU A 20 -4.62 12.52 15.74
C LEU A 20 -4.35 12.00 14.34
N GLY A 21 -4.39 12.89 13.35
CA GLY A 21 -3.93 12.62 12.00
C GLY A 21 -2.40 12.59 11.94
N VAL A 22 -1.82 11.58 11.30
CA VAL A 22 -0.37 11.43 11.12
C VAL A 22 -0.07 11.23 9.65
N SER A 23 0.80 12.07 9.07
CA SER A 23 1.25 11.88 7.69
C SER A 23 2.33 10.79 7.58
N GLY A 24 2.57 10.35 6.37
CA GLY A 24 3.66 9.47 5.98
C GLY A 24 3.22 8.27 5.15
N PHE A 25 4.14 7.83 4.30
CA PHE A 25 4.03 6.58 3.55
C PHE A 25 5.41 5.91 3.56
N GLY A 26 5.48 4.68 4.09
CA GLY A 26 6.79 4.11 4.37
C GLY A 26 7.55 5.00 5.35
N ALA A 27 8.80 5.30 5.05
CA ALA A 27 9.63 6.22 5.81
C ALA A 27 9.51 7.68 5.34
N PHE A 28 8.79 7.95 4.22
CA PHE A 28 8.65 9.30 3.68
C PHE A 28 7.60 10.12 4.42
N ALA A 29 7.83 11.43 4.51
CA ALA A 29 6.91 12.42 5.07
C ALA A 29 6.39 12.06 6.48
N SER A 30 7.25 11.46 7.33
CA SER A 30 6.92 11.04 8.70
C SER A 30 7.40 12.09 9.71
N PRO A 31 6.53 12.62 10.60
CA PRO A 31 6.87 13.66 11.59
C PRO A 31 7.54 13.06 12.83
N ASP A 32 8.72 12.47 12.65
CA ASP A 32 9.40 11.65 13.65
C ASP A 32 9.84 12.42 14.89
N CYS A 33 10.28 13.69 14.75
CA CYS A 33 10.73 14.47 15.90
C CYS A 33 9.57 14.79 16.86
N VAL A 34 8.39 15.09 16.32
CA VAL A 34 7.20 15.33 17.15
C VAL A 34 6.76 14.03 17.82
N MET A 35 6.76 12.91 17.11
CA MET A 35 6.41 11.59 17.68
C MET A 35 7.42 11.15 18.77
N GLU A 36 8.72 11.41 18.59
CA GLU A 36 9.73 11.16 19.62
C GLU A 36 9.50 12.01 20.86
N ALA A 37 9.13 13.29 20.69
CA ALA A 37 8.77 14.16 21.81
C ALA A 37 7.52 13.65 22.54
N MET A 38 6.50 13.18 21.82
CA MET A 38 5.33 12.53 22.41
C MET A 38 5.70 11.28 23.22
N SER A 39 6.57 10.42 22.70
CA SER A 39 7.06 9.23 23.40
C SER A 39 7.81 9.59 24.69
N ARG A 40 8.69 10.59 24.65
CA ARG A 40 9.38 11.10 25.85
C ARG A 40 8.41 11.59 26.90
N LYS A 41 7.48 12.46 26.50
CA LYS A 41 6.43 12.99 27.40
C LYS A 41 5.60 11.88 28.02
N PHE A 42 5.23 10.86 27.25
CA PHE A 42 4.50 9.70 27.77
C PHE A 42 5.30 8.95 28.84
N LYS A 43 6.59 8.72 28.62
CA LYS A 43 7.47 8.04 29.60
C LYS A 43 7.63 8.84 30.90
N GLU A 44 7.66 10.16 30.81
CA GLU A 44 7.85 11.06 31.96
C GLU A 44 6.55 11.37 32.71
N GLN A 45 5.44 11.53 32.00
CA GLN A 45 4.19 12.10 32.51
C GLN A 45 2.97 11.20 32.30
N ASN A 46 3.11 10.06 31.59
CA ASN A 46 2.04 9.14 31.21
C ASN A 46 0.93 9.81 30.36
N THR A 47 1.31 10.80 29.52
CA THR A 47 0.45 11.52 28.57
C THR A 47 1.29 11.90 27.34
N PRO A 48 0.74 11.92 26.08
CA PRO A 48 -0.66 11.63 25.72
C PRO A 48 -0.94 10.12 25.75
N ARG A 49 -2.18 9.76 26.04
CA ARG A 49 -2.65 8.38 26.05
C ARG A 49 -4.00 8.22 25.37
N ASP A 50 -4.33 6.96 25.07
CA ASP A 50 -5.62 6.57 24.51
C ASP A 50 -5.96 7.25 23.17
N LEU A 51 -4.94 7.60 22.36
CA LEU A 51 -5.13 8.28 21.09
C LEU A 51 -5.83 7.37 20.07
N THR A 52 -6.66 7.99 19.21
CA THR A 52 -7.08 7.43 17.94
C THR A 52 -6.14 7.98 16.87
N ILE A 53 -5.28 7.14 16.31
CA ILE A 53 -4.40 7.53 15.19
C ILE A 53 -5.12 7.31 13.87
N VAL A 54 -5.06 8.31 13.00
CA VAL A 54 -5.63 8.28 11.63
C VAL A 54 -4.52 8.55 10.63
N SER A 55 -4.29 7.64 9.69
CA SER A 55 -3.24 7.77 8.69
C SER A 55 -3.60 6.99 7.42
N GLY A 56 -3.05 7.38 6.28
CA GLY A 56 -3.21 6.62 5.04
C GLY A 56 -2.69 5.20 5.17
N VAL A 57 -1.46 5.06 5.66
CA VAL A 57 -0.86 3.80 6.13
C VAL A 57 -0.31 4.03 7.54
N ALA A 58 0.01 2.98 8.29
CA ALA A 58 0.80 3.12 9.51
C ALA A 58 2.27 3.41 9.10
N PRO A 59 2.72 4.68 9.04
CA PRO A 59 4.04 5.02 8.50
C PRO A 59 5.16 4.34 9.29
N GLY A 60 6.20 3.91 8.58
CA GLY A 60 7.36 3.20 9.14
C GLY A 60 8.21 2.55 8.05
N ASP A 61 9.41 2.14 8.40
CA ASP A 61 10.44 1.61 7.51
C ASP A 61 10.57 0.08 7.56
N PHE A 62 9.55 -0.61 8.05
CA PHE A 62 9.55 -2.06 8.27
C PHE A 62 10.55 -2.54 9.34
N VAL A 63 11.15 -1.61 10.10
CA VAL A 63 12.06 -1.89 11.21
C VAL A 63 11.32 -1.75 12.54
N GLU A 64 11.62 -2.64 13.50
CA GLU A 64 10.93 -2.68 14.80
C GLU A 64 11.05 -1.37 15.59
N ASP A 65 12.25 -0.84 15.67
CA ASP A 65 12.60 0.41 16.34
C ASP A 65 12.88 1.56 15.35
N GLY A 66 12.25 1.48 14.16
CA GLY A 66 12.46 2.39 13.06
C GLY A 66 11.72 3.72 13.20
N CYS A 67 11.43 4.33 12.05
CA CYS A 67 10.69 5.59 11.96
C CYS A 67 9.17 5.41 12.07
N GLY A 68 8.46 6.50 11.94
CA GLY A 68 7.00 6.53 11.88
C GLY A 68 6.34 6.16 13.21
N LEU A 69 5.22 5.46 13.15
CA LEU A 69 4.47 5.08 14.35
C LEU A 69 5.26 4.18 15.29
N SER A 70 6.38 3.58 14.86
CA SER A 70 7.29 2.87 15.76
C SER A 70 7.82 3.75 16.90
N LYS A 71 7.88 5.08 16.70
CA LYS A 71 8.30 6.05 17.74
C LYS A 71 7.33 6.15 18.91
N ILE A 72 6.03 5.91 18.68
CA ILE A 72 4.97 6.01 19.69
C ILE A 72 4.34 4.64 20.00
N ARG A 73 5.14 3.58 19.93
CA ARG A 73 4.69 2.18 20.15
C ARG A 73 4.43 1.82 21.63
N ASP A 74 4.79 2.68 22.58
CA ASP A 74 4.62 2.41 23.99
C ASP A 74 3.14 2.14 24.33
N ALA A 75 2.90 1.08 25.11
CA ALA A 75 1.56 0.64 25.45
C ALA A 75 0.77 1.72 26.20
N GLY A 76 -0.40 2.06 25.70
CA GLY A 76 -1.27 3.09 26.26
C GLY A 76 -1.25 4.42 25.51
N ILE A 77 -0.29 4.68 24.63
CA ILE A 77 -0.33 5.86 23.76
C ILE A 77 -1.47 5.70 22.73
N ILE A 78 -1.46 4.61 21.98
CA ILE A 78 -2.44 4.35 20.93
C ILE A 78 -3.51 3.38 21.45
N LYS A 79 -4.77 3.81 21.44
CA LYS A 79 -5.94 2.98 21.72
C LYS A 79 -6.55 2.43 20.44
N THR A 80 -6.64 3.26 19.41
CA THR A 80 -7.27 2.92 18.12
C THR A 80 -6.39 3.37 16.98
N LEU A 81 -6.27 2.52 15.95
CA LEU A 81 -5.60 2.85 14.69
C LEU A 81 -6.58 2.70 13.54
N ILE A 82 -6.69 3.74 12.71
CA ILE A 82 -7.44 3.78 11.47
C ILE A 82 -6.43 4.01 10.35
N ALA A 83 -6.05 2.95 9.61
CA ALA A 83 -5.06 3.04 8.54
C ALA A 83 -5.28 1.89 7.54
N SER A 84 -4.94 2.12 6.26
CA SER A 84 -5.12 1.10 5.22
C SER A 84 -4.11 -0.05 5.33
N HIS A 85 -2.88 0.22 5.74
CA HIS A 85 -1.83 -0.79 5.96
C HIS A 85 -1.20 -0.62 7.33
N LEU A 86 -1.04 -1.73 8.09
CA LEU A 86 -0.71 -1.69 9.52
C LEU A 86 0.73 -2.12 9.82
N ARG A 87 1.44 -2.72 8.86
CA ARG A 87 2.73 -3.40 9.12
C ARG A 87 3.98 -2.65 8.67
N MET A 88 3.87 -1.46 8.13
CA MET A 88 5.07 -0.65 7.87
C MET A 88 5.77 -0.27 9.18
N SER A 89 4.99 -0.14 10.29
CA SER A 89 5.49 -0.12 11.68
C SER A 89 5.25 -1.49 12.34
N PRO A 90 6.24 -2.40 12.40
CA PRO A 90 6.03 -3.79 12.84
C PRO A 90 5.49 -3.92 14.27
N ALA A 91 5.96 -3.09 15.21
CA ALA A 91 5.48 -3.09 16.58
C ALA A 91 3.97 -2.79 16.67
N ILE A 92 3.50 -1.80 15.90
CA ILE A 92 2.08 -1.42 15.84
C ILE A 92 1.25 -2.53 15.19
N GLY A 93 1.70 -3.06 14.04
CA GLY A 93 1.03 -4.19 13.38
C GLY A 93 0.92 -5.42 14.27
N ARG A 94 1.93 -5.68 15.11
CA ARG A 94 1.88 -6.76 16.13
C ARG A 94 0.86 -6.44 17.22
N ALA A 95 0.85 -5.22 17.77
CA ALA A 95 -0.11 -4.81 18.79
C ALA A 95 -1.57 -4.91 18.29
N CYS A 96 -1.82 -4.56 17.02
CA CYS A 96 -3.12 -4.78 16.37
C CYS A 96 -3.47 -6.28 16.28
N SER A 97 -2.50 -7.10 15.87
CA SER A 97 -2.70 -8.56 15.73
C SER A 97 -2.92 -9.26 17.06
N GLU A 98 -2.26 -8.78 18.12
CA GLU A 98 -2.41 -9.26 19.51
C GLU A 98 -3.64 -8.68 20.22
N ASN A 99 -4.48 -7.94 19.49
CA ASN A 99 -5.69 -7.32 20.03
C ASN A 99 -5.42 -6.36 21.21
N LYS A 100 -4.33 -5.57 21.12
CA LYS A 100 -3.94 -4.53 22.09
C LYS A 100 -4.35 -3.14 21.64
N ILE A 101 -4.49 -2.93 20.33
CA ILE A 101 -4.95 -1.70 19.69
C ILE A 101 -6.16 -2.06 18.82
N ALA A 102 -7.26 -1.31 18.95
CA ALA A 102 -8.42 -1.47 18.06
C ALA A 102 -8.01 -1.06 16.63
N ALA A 103 -8.07 -1.99 15.69
CA ALA A 103 -7.56 -1.78 14.33
C ALA A 103 -8.71 -1.72 13.32
N PHE A 104 -8.81 -0.58 12.63
CA PHE A 104 -9.69 -0.39 11.49
C PHE A 104 -8.83 -0.20 10.25
N SER A 105 -9.21 -0.84 9.15
CA SER A 105 -8.50 -0.70 7.88
C SER A 105 -9.49 -0.36 6.78
N MET A 106 -9.35 0.80 6.17
CA MET A 106 -10.10 1.19 4.97
C MET A 106 -9.17 1.17 3.75
N PRO A 107 -9.67 0.97 2.53
CA PRO A 107 -8.84 1.05 1.33
C PRO A 107 -8.12 2.40 1.23
N LEU A 108 -6.88 2.42 0.76
CA LEU A 108 -6.03 3.63 0.80
C LEU A 108 -6.59 4.79 -0.02
N GLY A 109 -7.13 4.53 -1.21
CA GLY A 109 -7.75 5.58 -2.01
C GLY A 109 -9.02 6.14 -1.36
N VAL A 110 -9.76 5.30 -0.63
CA VAL A 110 -10.90 5.73 0.18
C VAL A 110 -10.46 6.70 1.27
N TYR A 111 -9.32 6.43 1.93
CA TYR A 111 -8.77 7.31 2.96
C TYR A 111 -8.53 8.72 2.41
N GLY A 112 -7.75 8.88 1.33
CA GLY A 112 -7.44 10.18 0.75
C GLY A 112 -8.68 10.95 0.30
N GLN A 113 -9.61 10.26 -0.38
CA GLN A 113 -10.88 10.85 -0.81
C GLN A 113 -11.76 11.26 0.38
N LEU A 114 -11.76 10.46 1.46
CA LEU A 114 -12.51 10.76 2.68
C LEU A 114 -11.94 11.98 3.42
N MET A 115 -10.60 12.10 3.51
CA MET A 115 -9.96 13.31 4.08
C MET A 115 -10.38 14.56 3.29
N ASN A 116 -10.41 14.49 1.97
CA ASN A 116 -10.90 15.58 1.13
C ASN A 116 -12.39 15.91 1.40
N ALA A 117 -13.24 14.89 1.57
CA ALA A 117 -14.64 15.07 1.91
C ALA A 117 -14.81 15.72 3.29
N ILE A 118 -14.07 15.27 4.30
CA ILE A 118 -14.05 15.87 5.65
C ILE A 118 -13.62 17.34 5.58
N GLY A 119 -12.54 17.63 4.85
CA GLY A 119 -12.06 19.01 4.62
C GLY A 119 -13.09 19.90 3.93
N SER A 120 -13.95 19.33 3.11
CA SER A 120 -15.06 20.03 2.43
C SER A 120 -16.37 20.01 3.24
N LYS A 121 -16.37 19.53 4.49
CA LYS A 121 -17.54 19.36 5.36
C LYS A 121 -18.65 18.53 4.75
N ARG A 122 -18.30 17.54 3.92
CA ARG A 122 -19.23 16.52 3.41
C ARG A 122 -19.43 15.43 4.47
N PRO A 123 -20.61 14.78 4.50
CA PRO A 123 -20.90 13.74 5.49
C PRO A 123 -20.05 12.45 5.29
N GLY A 124 -19.34 12.34 4.19
CA GLY A 124 -18.53 11.18 3.80
C GLY A 124 -18.41 11.07 2.29
N ILE A 125 -18.01 9.89 1.81
CA ILE A 125 -17.91 9.57 0.38
C ILE A 125 -18.77 8.36 0.03
N ILE A 126 -19.31 8.36 -1.17
CA ILE A 126 -20.04 7.25 -1.77
C ILE A 126 -19.17 6.67 -2.87
N THR A 127 -18.87 5.37 -2.78
CA THR A 127 -18.02 4.69 -3.76
C THR A 127 -18.38 3.20 -3.87
N HIS A 128 -18.05 2.56 -4.99
CA HIS A 128 -18.13 1.12 -5.15
C HIS A 128 -16.93 0.39 -4.53
N VAL A 129 -15.84 1.13 -4.23
CA VAL A 129 -14.59 0.55 -3.70
C VAL A 129 -14.85 -0.09 -2.34
N GLY A 130 -14.51 -1.37 -2.25
CA GLY A 130 -14.72 -2.19 -1.07
C GLY A 130 -15.96 -3.09 -1.10
N LEU A 131 -16.87 -2.93 -2.07
CA LEU A 131 -18.02 -3.84 -2.22
C LEU A 131 -17.58 -5.30 -2.32
N ASN A 132 -18.29 -6.17 -1.59
CA ASN A 132 -18.02 -7.61 -1.49
C ASN A 132 -16.62 -7.97 -0.91
N THR A 133 -15.92 -7.01 -0.32
CA THR A 133 -14.66 -7.24 0.41
C THR A 133 -14.85 -7.09 1.91
N TYR A 134 -13.80 -7.26 2.71
CA TYR A 134 -13.81 -7.04 4.15
C TYR A 134 -14.27 -5.62 4.55
N ALA A 135 -14.16 -4.63 3.66
CA ALA A 135 -14.62 -3.27 3.91
C ALA A 135 -16.14 -3.14 3.86
N ASP A 136 -16.82 -4.06 3.17
CA ASP A 136 -18.27 -4.12 3.09
C ASP A 136 -18.87 -4.42 4.48
N PRO A 137 -19.88 -3.66 4.96
CA PRO A 137 -20.51 -3.91 6.26
C PRO A 137 -21.22 -5.27 6.35
N ARG A 138 -21.53 -5.91 5.23
CA ARG A 138 -22.04 -7.31 5.18
C ARG A 138 -20.95 -8.33 5.51
N GLN A 139 -19.68 -7.93 5.54
CA GLN A 139 -18.52 -8.70 5.95
C GLN A 139 -18.00 -8.15 7.30
N ASP A 140 -16.80 -7.54 7.31
CA ASP A 140 -16.16 -7.02 8.53
C ASP A 140 -16.37 -5.50 8.74
N GLY A 141 -16.83 -4.74 7.74
CA GLY A 141 -17.02 -3.29 7.84
C GLY A 141 -15.76 -2.53 8.23
N CYS A 142 -14.61 -2.86 7.61
CA CYS A 142 -13.28 -2.32 7.92
C CYS A 142 -12.69 -2.74 9.27
N LYS A 143 -13.33 -3.59 10.06
CA LYS A 143 -12.87 -4.00 11.41
C LYS A 143 -11.88 -5.16 11.30
N MET A 144 -10.66 -4.98 11.81
CA MET A 144 -9.58 -5.94 11.63
C MET A 144 -9.41 -6.91 12.82
N ASN A 145 -9.87 -6.53 14.00
CA ASN A 145 -9.71 -7.34 15.20
C ASN A 145 -10.90 -7.23 16.18
N GLU A 146 -10.90 -7.99 17.25
CA GLU A 146 -12.03 -8.05 18.19
C GLU A 146 -12.22 -6.74 18.97
N LEU A 147 -11.14 -5.99 19.26
CA LEU A 147 -11.28 -4.66 19.86
C LEU A 147 -12.00 -3.69 18.91
N ALA A 148 -11.71 -3.73 17.61
CA ALA A 148 -12.43 -2.90 16.65
C ALA A 148 -13.89 -3.30 16.50
N LYS A 149 -14.20 -4.60 16.60
CA LYS A 149 -15.60 -5.08 16.63
C LYS A 149 -16.35 -4.62 17.88
N ALA A 150 -15.66 -4.58 19.02
CA ALA A 150 -16.24 -4.15 20.30
C ALA A 150 -16.30 -2.63 20.48
N ASP A 151 -15.56 -1.85 19.70
CA ASP A 151 -15.47 -0.39 19.79
C ASP A 151 -16.81 0.32 19.47
N GLY A 152 -17.67 -0.32 18.67
CA GLY A 152 -18.98 0.19 18.29
C GLY A 152 -18.97 1.23 17.17
N ARG A 153 -17.82 1.61 16.62
CA ARG A 153 -17.73 2.49 15.45
C ARG A 153 -18.21 1.76 14.20
N GLU A 154 -19.07 2.42 13.46
CA GLU A 154 -19.50 1.98 12.12
C GLU A 154 -18.91 2.96 11.10
N MET A 155 -17.79 2.55 10.48
CA MET A 155 -17.03 3.38 9.54
C MET A 155 -17.71 3.48 8.17
N VAL A 156 -18.53 2.49 7.83
CA VAL A 156 -19.09 2.33 6.49
C VAL A 156 -20.51 1.80 6.55
N GLU A 157 -21.35 2.25 5.62
CA GLU A 157 -22.72 1.75 5.41
C GLU A 157 -22.90 1.29 3.98
N LEU A 158 -23.75 0.27 3.78
CA LEU A 158 -24.23 -0.10 2.46
C LEU A 158 -25.42 0.80 2.11
N ILE A 159 -25.38 1.44 0.94
CA ILE A 159 -26.46 2.28 0.45
C ILE A 159 -26.83 1.89 -0.97
N HIS A 160 -28.10 2.10 -1.33
CA HIS A 160 -28.61 1.85 -2.67
C HIS A 160 -28.91 3.18 -3.36
N VAL A 161 -28.21 3.47 -4.46
CA VAL A 161 -28.38 4.71 -5.23
C VAL A 161 -28.49 4.38 -6.70
N SER A 162 -29.54 4.93 -7.35
CA SER A 162 -29.76 4.76 -8.80
C SER A 162 -29.74 3.30 -9.28
N GLY A 163 -30.31 2.39 -8.48
CA GLY A 163 -30.44 0.97 -8.84
C GLY A 163 -29.16 0.14 -8.61
N LYS A 164 -28.13 0.68 -7.93
CA LYS A 164 -26.87 -0.01 -7.62
C LYS A 164 -26.50 0.14 -6.15
N ASP A 165 -25.81 -0.86 -5.63
CA ASP A 165 -25.20 -0.82 -4.31
C ASP A 165 -23.91 -0.01 -4.33
N TYR A 166 -23.69 0.76 -3.26
CA TYR A 166 -22.47 1.52 -2.98
C TYR A 166 -22.16 1.44 -1.49
N LEU A 167 -20.91 1.71 -1.15
CA LEU A 167 -20.48 1.92 0.22
C LEU A 167 -20.45 3.43 0.52
N PHE A 168 -21.00 3.81 1.66
CA PHE A 168 -20.90 5.17 2.20
C PHE A 168 -19.92 5.16 3.37
N TYR A 169 -18.70 5.65 3.15
CA TYR A 169 -17.71 5.84 4.20
C TYR A 169 -17.95 7.17 4.90
N LYS A 170 -18.19 7.09 6.21
CA LYS A 170 -18.64 8.21 7.03
C LYS A 170 -17.49 9.14 7.40
N ALA A 171 -17.74 10.45 7.34
CA ALA A 171 -16.86 11.46 7.91
C ALA A 171 -16.81 11.33 9.44
N PHE A 172 -15.67 11.66 10.03
CA PHE A 172 -15.45 11.71 11.46
C PHE A 172 -14.56 12.90 11.83
N HIS A 173 -14.55 13.29 13.10
CA HIS A 173 -13.77 14.42 13.57
C HIS A 173 -12.31 14.03 13.82
N ILE A 174 -11.38 14.95 13.49
CA ILE A 174 -9.94 14.84 13.75
C ILE A 174 -9.52 16.08 14.51
N ASP A 175 -9.02 15.91 15.75
CA ASP A 175 -8.71 17.00 16.66
C ASP A 175 -7.42 17.75 16.31
N ALA A 176 -6.43 17.03 15.81
CA ALA A 176 -5.15 17.58 15.41
C ALA A 176 -4.50 16.72 14.31
N CYS A 177 -3.56 17.30 13.57
CA CYS A 177 -2.63 16.50 12.76
C CYS A 177 -1.19 16.94 12.96
N ILE A 178 -0.28 15.98 12.83
CA ILE A 178 1.15 16.17 12.71
C ILE A 178 1.59 15.70 11.32
N LEU A 179 2.17 16.62 10.58
CA LEU A 179 2.58 16.42 9.18
C LEU A 179 4.07 16.63 9.06
N HIS A 180 4.70 16.03 8.05
CA HIS A 180 6.08 16.32 7.70
C HIS A 180 6.18 16.84 6.27
N ALA A 181 7.05 17.84 6.05
CA ALA A 181 7.33 18.42 4.75
C ALA A 181 8.78 18.91 4.64
N SER A 182 9.23 19.26 3.44
CA SER A 182 10.61 19.69 3.18
C SER A 182 10.88 21.08 3.79
N TYR A 183 10.02 22.04 3.51
CA TYR A 183 10.23 23.45 3.86
C TYR A 183 8.96 24.12 4.38
N ALA A 184 9.17 25.05 5.32
CA ALA A 184 8.22 26.11 5.63
C ALA A 184 8.87 27.47 5.40
N ASP A 185 8.11 28.50 5.01
CA ASP A 185 8.55 29.87 5.20
C ASP A 185 8.13 30.39 6.59
N THR A 186 8.70 31.52 7.01
CA THR A 186 8.41 32.11 8.32
C THR A 186 6.97 32.60 8.51
N GLU A 187 6.16 32.63 7.44
CA GLU A 187 4.73 32.91 7.51
C GLU A 187 3.86 31.66 7.61
N GLY A 188 4.40 30.47 7.28
CA GLY A 188 3.70 29.20 7.40
C GLY A 188 3.27 28.56 6.09
N ASN A 189 3.75 29.04 4.93
CA ASN A 189 3.57 28.32 3.68
C ASN A 189 4.47 27.09 3.65
N ILE A 190 3.93 25.93 3.22
CA ILE A 190 4.60 24.63 3.30
C ILE A 190 4.86 24.10 1.89
N SER A 191 6.08 23.65 1.65
CA SER A 191 6.52 23.05 0.39
C SER A 191 7.04 21.61 0.59
N LEU A 192 6.66 20.72 -0.35
CA LEU A 192 7.14 19.35 -0.45
C LEU A 192 8.14 19.15 -1.60
N GLN A 193 8.80 20.21 -2.04
CA GLN A 193 9.65 20.14 -3.23
C GLN A 193 10.76 19.08 -3.19
N ASN A 194 11.20 18.68 -1.98
CA ASN A 194 12.23 17.63 -1.81
C ASN A 194 11.62 16.28 -1.40
N GLU A 195 10.30 16.18 -1.30
CA GLU A 195 9.64 14.93 -0.94
C GLU A 195 9.30 14.13 -2.21
N PRO A 196 9.80 12.89 -2.33
CA PRO A 196 9.48 12.04 -3.48
C PRO A 196 8.07 11.43 -3.39
N VAL A 197 7.40 11.60 -2.24
CA VAL A 197 6.04 11.13 -1.98
C VAL A 197 5.23 12.24 -1.33
N HIS A 198 4.19 12.70 -2.00
CA HIS A 198 3.32 13.76 -1.48
C HIS A 198 2.19 13.22 -0.58
N GLY A 199 1.79 11.96 -0.74
CA GLY A 199 0.74 11.32 0.05
C GLY A 199 -0.58 12.10 0.00
N ASP A 200 -1.24 12.16 1.17
CA ASP A 200 -2.52 12.86 1.38
C ASP A 200 -2.36 14.03 2.37
N LEU A 201 -1.19 14.73 2.36
CA LEU A 201 -0.87 15.77 3.34
C LEU A 201 -1.83 16.94 3.27
N LEU A 202 -2.14 17.44 2.07
CA LEU A 202 -3.06 18.56 1.88
C LEU A 202 -4.46 18.21 2.35
N GLU A 203 -4.94 17.02 1.97
CA GLU A 203 -6.26 16.52 2.31
C GLU A 203 -6.42 16.40 3.83
N LEU A 204 -5.40 15.87 4.52
CA LEU A 204 -5.40 15.74 5.98
C LEU A 204 -5.32 17.12 6.67
N ALA A 205 -4.47 18.03 6.19
CA ALA A 205 -4.41 19.41 6.71
C ALA A 205 -5.76 20.11 6.61
N LEU A 206 -6.42 20.02 5.45
CA LEU A 206 -7.74 20.63 5.24
C LEU A 206 -8.83 19.95 6.07
N ALA A 207 -8.77 18.63 6.23
CA ALA A 207 -9.71 17.88 7.07
C ALA A 207 -9.67 18.35 8.52
N VAL A 208 -8.49 18.65 9.04
CA VAL A 208 -8.29 19.13 10.41
C VAL A 208 -8.61 20.61 10.53
N HIS A 209 -7.99 21.45 9.72
CA HIS A 209 -8.15 22.91 9.77
C HIS A 209 -9.62 23.34 9.64
N ASN A 210 -10.33 22.87 8.62
CA ASN A 210 -11.69 23.30 8.34
C ASN A 210 -12.72 22.83 9.38
N ASN A 211 -12.35 21.89 10.24
CA ASN A 211 -13.17 21.39 11.35
C ASN A 211 -12.71 21.89 12.72
N GLY A 212 -11.81 22.90 12.75
CA GLY A 212 -11.38 23.58 13.97
C GLY A 212 -10.32 22.84 14.78
N GLY A 213 -9.65 21.86 14.17
CA GLY A 213 -8.52 21.15 14.76
C GLY A 213 -7.19 21.90 14.58
N ILE A 214 -6.13 21.35 15.14
CA ILE A 214 -4.78 21.93 15.17
C ILE A 214 -3.92 21.31 14.08
N VAL A 215 -3.33 22.12 13.19
CA VAL A 215 -2.40 21.68 12.14
C VAL A 215 -0.97 22.01 12.54
N ILE A 216 -0.17 20.98 12.78
CA ILE A 216 1.25 21.06 13.14
C ILE A 216 2.06 20.47 11.99
N VAL A 217 3.04 21.22 11.47
CA VAL A 217 3.91 20.74 10.39
C VAL A 217 5.35 20.74 10.84
N GLU A 218 5.94 19.54 10.89
CA GLU A 218 7.38 19.35 11.03
C GLU A 218 8.04 19.56 9.68
N VAL A 219 9.17 20.29 9.63
CA VAL A 219 9.87 20.57 8.38
C VAL A 219 11.37 20.42 8.54
N ASN A 220 12.05 20.02 7.45
CA ASN A 220 13.51 19.92 7.45
C ASN A 220 14.19 21.29 7.55
N SER A 221 13.59 22.33 6.98
CA SER A 221 14.16 23.67 6.99
C SER A 221 13.09 24.77 6.96
N ILE A 222 13.42 25.91 7.58
CA ILE A 222 12.60 27.11 7.57
C ILE A 222 13.35 28.18 6.79
N CYS A 223 12.70 28.82 5.82
CA CYS A 223 13.23 29.92 5.02
C CYS A 223 12.48 31.23 5.25
N GLU A 224 13.01 32.32 4.73
CA GLU A 224 12.35 33.61 4.80
C GLU A 224 11.03 33.67 4.02
N ALA A 225 10.11 34.51 4.47
CA ALA A 225 8.84 34.74 3.79
C ALA A 225 9.04 35.13 2.32
N GLY A 226 8.32 34.46 1.42
CA GLY A 226 8.40 34.70 -0.02
C GLY A 226 9.62 34.05 -0.72
N ALA A 227 10.42 33.23 -0.03
CA ALA A 227 11.52 32.49 -0.64
C ALA A 227 11.06 31.23 -1.37
N LEU A 228 9.89 30.67 -1.04
CA LEU A 228 9.35 29.50 -1.70
C LEU A 228 8.75 29.85 -3.06
N ASP A 229 8.98 28.99 -4.06
CA ASP A 229 8.25 29.06 -5.33
C ASP A 229 6.76 28.75 -5.07
N PRO A 230 5.85 29.69 -5.42
CA PRO A 230 4.41 29.50 -5.14
C PRO A 230 3.81 28.27 -5.83
N ARG A 231 4.44 27.74 -6.88
CA ARG A 231 4.02 26.50 -7.55
C ARG A 231 4.32 25.25 -6.72
N HIS A 232 5.29 25.34 -5.81
CA HIS A 232 5.70 24.26 -4.92
C HIS A 232 5.10 24.39 -3.52
N VAL A 233 4.36 25.45 -3.22
CA VAL A 233 3.61 25.57 -1.97
C VAL A 233 2.37 24.67 -2.04
N LEU A 234 2.39 23.57 -1.29
CA LEU A 234 1.27 22.65 -1.23
C LEU A 234 0.22 23.07 -0.20
N ILE A 235 0.66 23.49 1.02
CA ILE A 235 -0.24 23.92 2.08
C ILE A 235 -0.02 25.41 2.32
N HIS A 236 -1.05 26.19 2.08
CA HIS A 236 -1.01 27.63 2.31
C HIS A 236 -1.03 27.95 3.81
N LYS A 237 -0.31 28.98 4.21
CA LYS A 237 -0.17 29.44 5.60
C LYS A 237 -1.49 29.62 6.38
N SER A 238 -2.60 29.85 5.69
CA SER A 238 -3.91 29.97 6.34
C SER A 238 -4.40 28.65 6.98
N CYS A 239 -3.82 27.53 6.60
CA CYS A 239 -4.20 26.20 7.08
C CYS A 239 -3.17 25.61 8.07
N VAL A 240 -2.18 26.40 8.52
CA VAL A 240 -1.11 25.93 9.40
C VAL A 240 -1.11 26.74 10.70
N ASP A 241 -1.14 26.06 11.84
CA ASP A 241 -1.10 26.70 13.16
C ASP A 241 0.31 26.74 13.73
N TYR A 242 1.05 25.65 13.57
CA TYR A 242 2.39 25.50 14.15
C TYR A 242 3.37 24.87 13.16
N ILE A 243 4.62 25.33 13.25
CA ILE A 243 5.77 24.80 12.51
C ILE A 243 6.79 24.28 13.51
N VAL A 244 7.29 23.07 13.29
CA VAL A 244 8.40 22.46 14.03
C VAL A 244 9.56 22.26 13.09
N LYS A 245 10.73 22.78 13.41
CA LYS A 245 11.95 22.42 12.68
C LYS A 245 12.45 21.08 13.17
N ALA A 246 12.59 20.11 12.28
CA ALA A 246 13.15 18.80 12.58
C ALA A 246 14.58 18.92 13.12
N GLU A 247 14.90 18.17 14.15
CA GLU A 247 16.22 18.10 14.79
C GLU A 247 16.75 16.66 14.73
N GLY A 248 18.07 16.50 14.67
CA GLY A 248 18.76 15.22 14.66
C GLY A 248 19.06 14.68 13.26
N GLU A 249 19.57 13.46 13.20
CA GLU A 249 19.84 12.76 11.94
C GLU A 249 18.50 12.29 11.35
N ASN A 250 18.20 12.72 10.14
CA ASN A 250 17.02 12.29 9.42
C ASN A 250 17.16 10.82 9.01
N ASN A 251 16.04 10.12 8.95
CA ASN A 251 15.92 8.83 8.31
C ASN A 251 16.44 8.91 6.86
N VAL A 252 16.99 7.81 6.33
CA VAL A 252 17.52 7.73 4.95
C VAL A 252 16.48 8.19 3.91
N ALA A 253 15.21 7.89 4.15
CA ALA A 253 14.12 8.31 3.27
C ALA A 253 13.78 9.80 3.35
N LEU A 254 14.16 10.48 4.43
CA LEU A 254 13.99 11.93 4.61
C LEU A 254 15.15 12.72 4.01
N ALA A 255 16.27 12.08 3.64
CA ALA A 255 17.36 12.73 2.96
C ALA A 255 16.91 13.18 1.55
N TYR A 256 17.40 14.34 1.12
CA TYR A 256 17.14 14.83 -0.22
C TYR A 256 17.78 13.94 -1.29
N HIS A 257 16.95 13.41 -2.16
CA HIS A 257 17.33 12.56 -3.29
C HIS A 257 16.92 13.24 -4.60
N PRO A 258 17.79 14.05 -5.22
CA PRO A 258 17.43 14.86 -6.37
C PRO A 258 16.93 14.04 -7.59
N GLU A 259 17.39 12.79 -7.71
CA GLU A 259 16.94 11.86 -8.75
C GLU A 259 15.52 11.30 -8.52
N MET A 260 15.03 11.36 -7.27
CA MET A 260 13.68 10.88 -6.91
C MET A 260 12.63 11.99 -7.01
N VAL A 261 13.05 13.26 -6.96
CA VAL A 261 12.14 14.41 -7.04
C VAL A 261 12.19 15.10 -8.42
N GLY A 262 13.05 14.61 -9.32
CA GLY A 262 13.15 15.10 -10.70
C GLY A 262 14.06 16.30 -10.90
N ASP A 263 14.81 16.74 -9.89
CA ASP A 263 15.76 17.86 -9.99
C ASP A 263 16.96 17.50 -10.86
N ILE A 264 17.36 16.25 -10.88
CA ILE A 264 18.33 15.72 -11.83
C ILE A 264 17.82 14.41 -12.44
N ARG A 265 18.27 14.12 -13.66
CA ARG A 265 18.17 12.76 -14.20
C ARG A 265 19.36 11.97 -13.71
N GLY A 266 19.14 11.13 -12.71
CA GLY A 266 20.13 10.15 -12.25
C GLY A 266 20.46 9.17 -13.37
N LEU A 267 21.66 8.64 -13.38
CA LEU A 267 21.87 7.38 -14.08
C LEU A 267 20.95 6.40 -13.37
N ALA A 268 19.88 5.99 -14.05
CA ALA A 268 19.16 4.81 -13.65
C ALA A 268 20.23 3.72 -13.63
N GLY A 269 20.83 3.50 -12.46
CA GLY A 269 21.86 2.49 -12.31
C GLY A 269 21.28 1.24 -12.92
N ASP A 270 22.09 0.47 -13.65
CA ASP A 270 21.64 -0.77 -14.24
C ASP A 270 20.84 -1.52 -13.18
N VAL A 271 19.52 -1.56 -13.34
CA VAL A 271 18.65 -2.31 -12.42
C VAL A 271 19.19 -3.71 -12.46
N ALA A 272 19.81 -4.14 -11.37
CA ALA A 272 20.52 -5.41 -11.32
C ALA A 272 19.58 -6.51 -11.81
N PRO A 273 20.02 -7.36 -12.74
CA PRO A 273 19.20 -8.46 -13.23
C PRO A 273 18.71 -9.30 -12.05
N LEU A 274 17.43 -9.67 -12.08
CA LEU A 274 16.89 -10.55 -11.06
C LEU A 274 17.65 -11.89 -11.08
N PRO A 275 18.14 -12.40 -9.95
CA PRO A 275 18.81 -13.70 -9.89
C PRO A 275 17.92 -14.80 -10.51
N PHE A 276 18.52 -15.67 -11.33
CA PHE A 276 17.77 -16.76 -11.94
C PHE A 276 17.30 -17.73 -10.87
N GLY A 277 16.02 -18.09 -10.92
CA GLY A 277 15.37 -18.97 -9.96
C GLY A 277 13.84 -18.87 -10.03
N TYR A 278 13.15 -19.59 -9.16
CA TYR A 278 11.70 -19.72 -9.22
C TYR A 278 10.96 -18.37 -9.14
N LYS A 279 11.46 -17.38 -8.42
CA LYS A 279 10.86 -16.03 -8.37
C LYS A 279 10.93 -15.32 -9.72
N LYS A 280 12.05 -15.52 -10.45
CA LYS A 280 12.21 -14.98 -11.80
C LYS A 280 11.27 -15.67 -12.79
N VAL A 281 10.99 -16.96 -12.63
CA VAL A 281 9.98 -17.69 -13.43
C VAL A 281 8.61 -17.02 -13.27
N ILE A 282 8.19 -16.75 -12.03
CA ILE A 282 6.90 -16.09 -11.76
C ILE A 282 6.87 -14.69 -12.40
N ALA A 283 7.91 -13.88 -12.19
CA ALA A 283 8.00 -12.52 -12.72
C ALA A 283 8.00 -12.52 -14.27
N ARG A 284 8.75 -13.43 -14.90
CA ARG A 284 8.78 -13.61 -16.35
C ARG A 284 7.42 -14.01 -16.90
N ARG A 285 6.73 -14.96 -16.23
CA ARG A 285 5.40 -15.38 -16.68
C ARG A 285 4.39 -14.23 -16.58
N ALA A 286 4.47 -13.40 -15.55
CA ALA A 286 3.63 -12.21 -15.42
C ALA A 286 4.02 -11.14 -16.47
N ALA A 287 5.30 -10.96 -16.77
CA ALA A 287 5.78 -10.02 -17.79
C ALA A 287 5.27 -10.35 -19.21
N MET A 288 4.99 -11.62 -19.51
CA MET A 288 4.38 -12.02 -20.80
C MET A 288 2.96 -11.43 -21.01
N GLU A 289 2.34 -10.93 -19.96
CA GLU A 289 1.00 -10.31 -20.02
C GLU A 289 1.05 -8.79 -20.24
N LEU A 290 2.24 -8.17 -20.22
CA LEU A 290 2.44 -6.76 -20.51
C LEU A 290 2.05 -6.43 -21.96
N LYS A 291 1.60 -5.20 -22.18
CA LYS A 291 1.28 -4.68 -23.52
C LYS A 291 1.95 -3.33 -23.74
N GLN A 292 2.29 -3.04 -24.98
CA GLN A 292 2.86 -1.74 -25.36
C GLN A 292 1.91 -0.59 -24.99
N GLY A 293 2.46 0.45 -24.38
CA GLY A 293 1.73 1.65 -23.95
C GLY A 293 0.91 1.47 -22.68
N ALA A 294 0.92 0.29 -22.05
CA ALA A 294 0.12 0.04 -20.86
C ALA A 294 0.58 0.84 -19.63
N LEU A 295 -0.39 1.34 -18.86
CA LEU A 295 -0.18 1.84 -17.51
C LEU A 295 -0.36 0.68 -16.51
N VAL A 296 0.71 0.34 -15.80
CA VAL A 296 0.79 -0.87 -14.97
C VAL A 296 1.11 -0.52 -13.52
N ASN A 297 0.34 -1.08 -12.59
CA ASN A 297 0.70 -1.04 -11.16
C ASN A 297 1.33 -2.36 -10.74
N LEU A 298 2.40 -2.30 -9.95
CA LEU A 298 3.11 -3.45 -9.40
C LEU A 298 3.09 -3.42 -7.87
N GLY A 299 2.60 -4.50 -7.28
CA GLY A 299 2.64 -4.72 -5.83
C GLY A 299 4.04 -5.07 -5.31
N ILE A 300 4.19 -5.12 -4.00
CA ILE A 300 5.44 -5.40 -3.28
C ILE A 300 5.90 -6.85 -3.49
N GLY A 301 7.21 -7.06 -3.49
CA GLY A 301 7.84 -8.38 -3.52
C GLY A 301 7.95 -9.00 -4.92
N ILE A 302 7.45 -10.22 -5.13
CA ILE A 302 7.52 -10.89 -6.45
C ILE A 302 6.87 -10.03 -7.56
N PRO A 303 5.70 -9.41 -7.36
CA PRO A 303 5.14 -8.48 -8.36
C PRO A 303 6.08 -7.37 -8.79
N ALA A 304 6.79 -6.73 -7.87
CA ALA A 304 7.75 -5.67 -8.19
C ALA A 304 8.87 -6.16 -9.12
N SER A 305 9.24 -7.45 -9.05
CA SER A 305 10.27 -8.05 -9.90
C SER A 305 9.89 -8.08 -11.39
N VAL A 306 8.64 -7.84 -11.74
CA VAL A 306 8.22 -7.68 -13.15
C VAL A 306 8.89 -6.47 -13.80
N ALA A 307 9.15 -5.40 -13.04
CA ALA A 307 9.91 -4.25 -13.52
C ALA A 307 11.35 -4.62 -13.91
N ASN A 308 12.01 -5.48 -13.10
CA ASN A 308 13.35 -5.97 -13.42
C ASN A 308 13.35 -6.77 -14.72
N VAL A 309 12.37 -7.66 -14.89
CA VAL A 309 12.21 -8.46 -16.12
C VAL A 309 11.94 -7.55 -17.32
N ALA A 310 11.02 -6.59 -17.21
CA ALA A 310 10.74 -5.64 -18.28
C ALA A 310 12.01 -4.85 -18.70
N ASN A 311 12.84 -4.45 -17.71
CA ASN A 311 14.11 -3.79 -17.99
C ASN A 311 15.12 -4.73 -18.68
N GLU A 312 15.26 -5.98 -18.19
CA GLU A 312 16.14 -6.99 -18.80
C GLU A 312 15.76 -7.27 -20.26
N GLU A 313 14.47 -7.33 -20.57
CA GLU A 313 13.93 -7.60 -21.90
C GLU A 313 13.92 -6.35 -22.81
N GLY A 314 14.21 -5.15 -22.26
CA GLY A 314 14.21 -3.89 -22.99
C GLY A 314 12.83 -3.27 -23.19
N LEU A 315 11.83 -3.72 -22.43
CA LEU A 315 10.42 -3.30 -22.52
C LEU A 315 10.07 -2.10 -21.62
N SER A 316 10.99 -1.68 -20.72
CA SER A 316 10.70 -0.64 -19.71
C SER A 316 10.34 0.73 -20.28
N ARG A 317 10.67 1.00 -21.56
CA ARG A 317 10.27 2.24 -22.25
C ARG A 317 8.89 2.17 -22.89
N ASP A 318 8.35 0.97 -23.02
CA ASP A 318 7.09 0.69 -23.69
C ASP A 318 5.93 0.52 -22.71
N VAL A 319 6.21 0.49 -21.42
CA VAL A 319 5.20 0.45 -20.34
C VAL A 319 5.46 1.56 -19.34
N THR A 320 4.40 2.15 -18.82
CA THR A 320 4.50 3.12 -17.72
C THR A 320 4.16 2.44 -16.42
N LEU A 321 5.08 2.46 -15.46
CA LEU A 321 4.81 1.96 -14.11
C LEU A 321 4.20 3.08 -13.27
N SER A 322 3.28 2.74 -12.37
CA SER A 322 2.73 3.69 -11.41
C SER A 322 2.68 3.10 -10.01
N LEU A 323 2.90 3.95 -9.02
CA LEU A 323 2.84 3.61 -7.61
C LEU A 323 1.65 4.32 -6.96
N GLU A 324 1.02 3.66 -6.00
CA GLU A 324 -0.12 4.17 -5.25
C GLU A 324 0.15 5.47 -4.48
N THR A 325 1.43 5.79 -4.29
CA THR A 325 1.92 7.03 -3.66
C THR A 325 1.78 8.27 -4.54
N GLY A 326 1.47 8.12 -5.82
CA GLY A 326 1.36 9.20 -6.78
C GLY A 326 2.51 9.31 -7.77
N VAL A 327 3.46 8.39 -7.73
CA VAL A 327 4.62 8.38 -8.62
C VAL A 327 4.28 7.62 -9.91
N PHE A 328 4.55 8.26 -11.06
CA PHE A 328 4.39 7.66 -12.39
C PHE A 328 5.73 7.65 -13.11
N GLY A 329 6.01 6.56 -13.82
CA GLY A 329 7.25 6.35 -14.56
C GLY A 329 8.45 6.12 -13.64
N GLY A 330 9.64 6.11 -14.25
CA GLY A 330 10.90 5.86 -13.56
C GLY A 330 11.08 4.41 -13.13
N VAL A 331 12.05 4.20 -12.25
CA VAL A 331 12.40 2.89 -11.70
C VAL A 331 11.95 2.82 -10.24
N PRO A 332 10.91 2.04 -9.92
CA PRO A 332 10.42 1.88 -8.55
C PRO A 332 11.50 1.35 -7.61
N LEU A 333 11.51 1.86 -6.39
CA LEU A 333 12.44 1.45 -5.33
C LEU A 333 11.75 0.49 -4.34
N ASP A 334 12.57 -0.28 -3.62
CA ASP A 334 12.12 -1.28 -2.64
C ASP A 334 12.73 -1.00 -1.26
N GLY A 335 12.32 -1.80 -0.27
CA GLY A 335 12.79 -1.67 1.11
C GLY A 335 12.36 -0.35 1.76
N PRO A 336 13.26 0.36 2.47
CA PRO A 336 12.95 1.63 3.13
C PRO A 336 12.50 2.75 2.19
N LEU A 337 12.87 2.65 0.90
CA LEU A 337 12.53 3.63 -0.15
C LEU A 337 11.28 3.22 -0.95
N PHE A 338 10.56 2.19 -0.52
CA PHE A 338 9.31 1.76 -1.16
C PHE A 338 8.30 2.91 -1.20
N GLY A 339 7.74 3.14 -2.38
CA GLY A 339 6.79 4.23 -2.65
C GLY A 339 7.37 5.36 -3.50
N ALA A 340 8.71 5.38 -3.68
CA ALA A 340 9.40 6.32 -4.57
C ALA A 340 9.97 5.62 -5.82
N ALA A 341 10.39 6.40 -6.80
CA ALA A 341 11.09 5.93 -8.00
C ALA A 341 12.26 6.86 -8.35
N VAL A 342 13.29 6.30 -8.98
CA VAL A 342 14.36 7.10 -9.62
C VAL A 342 13.87 7.55 -10.99
N ASN A 343 14.10 8.82 -11.32
CA ASN A 343 13.67 9.46 -12.57
C ASN A 343 12.15 9.37 -12.84
N PRO A 344 11.29 9.73 -11.90
CA PRO A 344 9.86 9.73 -12.16
C PRO A 344 9.50 10.67 -13.32
N ASP A 345 8.40 10.37 -14.01
CA ASP A 345 7.83 11.26 -15.03
C ASP A 345 6.95 12.32 -14.37
N SER A 346 6.25 11.94 -13.30
CA SER A 346 5.47 12.86 -12.48
C SER A 346 5.30 12.34 -11.05
N ILE A 347 5.08 13.29 -10.11
CA ILE A 347 4.73 13.03 -8.72
C ILE A 347 3.42 13.76 -8.45
N SER A 348 2.37 12.99 -8.14
CA SER A 348 1.03 13.47 -7.85
C SER A 348 0.67 13.19 -6.40
N ARG A 349 -0.45 13.75 -5.93
CA ARG A 349 -1.00 13.37 -4.63
C ARG A 349 -1.65 11.98 -4.73
N SER A 350 -1.66 11.25 -3.62
CA SER A 350 -2.26 9.92 -3.55
C SER A 350 -3.74 9.93 -3.93
N ALA A 351 -4.51 10.90 -3.42
CA ALA A 351 -5.95 11.04 -3.73
C ALA A 351 -6.24 11.21 -5.23
N ASP A 352 -5.39 11.97 -5.96
CA ASP A 352 -5.53 12.16 -7.41
C ASP A 352 -5.21 10.87 -8.18
N THR A 353 -4.16 10.16 -7.74
CA THR A 353 -3.76 8.87 -8.31
C THR A 353 -4.83 7.82 -8.14
N PHE A 354 -5.42 7.73 -6.94
CA PHE A 354 -6.54 6.81 -6.72
C PHE A 354 -7.80 7.21 -7.47
N SER A 355 -8.02 8.50 -7.75
CA SER A 355 -9.11 8.92 -8.64
C SER A 355 -8.92 8.37 -10.06
N LEU A 356 -7.66 8.34 -10.56
CA LEU A 356 -7.34 7.69 -11.83
C LEU A 356 -7.57 6.16 -11.76
N TYR A 357 -7.09 5.51 -10.70
CA TYR A 357 -7.23 4.06 -10.53
C TYR A 357 -8.70 3.64 -10.41
N ASP A 358 -9.46 4.31 -9.54
CA ASP A 358 -10.89 4.04 -9.31
C ASP A 358 -11.74 4.31 -10.56
N GLY A 359 -11.27 5.21 -11.44
CA GLY A 359 -11.85 5.48 -12.75
C GLY A 359 -11.50 4.45 -13.82
N GLY A 360 -10.70 3.41 -13.51
CA GLY A 360 -10.29 2.39 -14.48
C GLY A 360 -9.09 2.81 -15.34
N GLY A 361 -8.24 3.70 -14.85
CA GLY A 361 -7.09 4.22 -15.61
C GLY A 361 -5.90 3.26 -15.71
N LEU A 362 -5.88 2.16 -14.94
CA LEU A 362 -4.86 1.11 -15.07
C LEU A 362 -5.28 0.10 -16.15
N ASP A 363 -4.33 -0.28 -17.03
CA ASP A 363 -4.55 -1.34 -18.01
C ASP A 363 -4.32 -2.72 -17.41
N MET A 364 -3.37 -2.83 -16.49
CA MET A 364 -2.98 -4.08 -15.85
C MET A 364 -2.41 -3.83 -14.46
N THR A 365 -2.59 -4.81 -13.58
CA THR A 365 -1.85 -4.85 -12.31
C THR A 365 -1.28 -6.23 -12.05
N VAL A 366 -0.11 -6.25 -11.38
CA VAL A 366 0.47 -7.48 -10.83
C VAL A 366 0.54 -7.34 -9.33
N LEU A 367 -0.16 -8.20 -8.61
CA LEU A 367 -0.31 -8.12 -7.15
C LEU A 367 0.14 -9.42 -6.46
N GLY A 368 0.51 -9.32 -5.19
CA GLY A 368 0.78 -10.49 -4.36
C GLY A 368 -0.50 -11.21 -3.94
N CYS A 369 -0.36 -12.46 -3.48
CA CYS A 369 -1.44 -13.24 -2.90
C CYS A 369 -0.92 -13.95 -1.66
N ALA A 370 -1.60 -13.78 -0.51
CA ALA A 370 -1.30 -14.53 0.69
C ALA A 370 -2.16 -15.80 0.79
N GLU A 371 -3.45 -15.68 0.47
CA GLU A 371 -4.41 -16.80 0.41
C GLU A 371 -5.36 -16.57 -0.77
N VAL A 372 -5.74 -17.67 -1.44
CA VAL A 372 -6.78 -17.71 -2.48
C VAL A 372 -7.70 -18.88 -2.24
N ASP A 373 -9.02 -18.69 -2.39
CA ASP A 373 -10.00 -19.74 -2.17
C ASP A 373 -10.50 -20.39 -3.47
N ALA A 374 -11.29 -21.45 -3.29
CA ALA A 374 -11.84 -22.23 -4.39
C ALA A 374 -12.68 -21.42 -5.39
N THR A 375 -13.21 -20.28 -4.98
CA THR A 375 -13.99 -19.36 -5.83
C THR A 375 -13.16 -18.22 -6.41
N GLY A 376 -11.85 -18.17 -6.10
CA GLY A 376 -10.92 -17.14 -6.58
C GLY A 376 -10.94 -15.83 -5.79
N ASN A 377 -11.56 -15.80 -4.60
CA ASN A 377 -11.36 -14.68 -3.68
C ASN A 377 -9.93 -14.69 -3.15
N VAL A 378 -9.34 -13.50 -2.98
CA VAL A 378 -7.97 -13.35 -2.46
C VAL A 378 -8.00 -12.63 -1.12
N ASN A 379 -7.14 -13.06 -0.20
CA ASN A 379 -6.86 -12.41 1.06
C ASN A 379 -5.38 -12.01 1.13
N VAL A 380 -5.12 -10.73 1.43
CA VAL A 380 -3.78 -10.19 1.72
C VAL A 380 -3.76 -9.34 2.98
N SER A 381 -4.90 -9.11 3.61
CA SER A 381 -5.05 -8.12 4.67
C SER A 381 -5.13 -8.69 6.08
N LYS A 382 -5.64 -9.93 6.24
CA LYS A 382 -5.72 -10.61 7.54
C LYS A 382 -5.56 -12.11 7.37
N PHE A 383 -4.38 -12.62 7.65
CA PHE A 383 -4.05 -14.04 7.47
C PHE A 383 -3.03 -14.50 8.51
N SER A 384 -3.01 -15.80 8.79
CA SER A 384 -2.10 -16.40 9.79
C SER A 384 -2.11 -15.68 11.15
N GLY A 385 -3.27 -15.22 11.60
CA GLY A 385 -3.44 -14.48 12.86
C GLY A 385 -2.87 -13.05 12.85
N ARG A 386 -2.52 -12.50 11.69
CA ARG A 386 -1.90 -11.16 11.56
C ARG A 386 -2.85 -10.17 10.90
N CYS A 387 -2.97 -8.99 11.49
CA CYS A 387 -3.60 -7.83 10.85
C CYS A 387 -2.54 -7.10 10.03
N VAL A 388 -2.69 -7.10 8.72
CA VAL A 388 -1.73 -6.49 7.77
C VAL A 388 -2.31 -5.21 7.16
N GLY A 389 -3.58 -5.28 6.76
CA GLY A 389 -4.22 -4.25 5.95
C GLY A 389 -3.77 -4.28 4.48
N PRO A 390 -4.63 -3.89 3.55
CA PRO A 390 -4.37 -4.05 2.12
C PRO A 390 -3.59 -2.91 1.47
N GLY A 391 -3.44 -1.73 2.10
CA GLY A 391 -2.97 -0.55 1.37
C GLY A 391 -3.91 -0.18 0.21
N GLY A 392 -3.35 0.05 -0.95
CA GLY A 392 -4.09 0.35 -2.19
C GLY A 392 -4.69 -0.86 -2.90
N PHE A 393 -4.42 -2.07 -2.43
CA PHE A 393 -4.80 -3.31 -3.13
C PHE A 393 -6.27 -3.37 -3.55
N VAL A 394 -7.22 -2.93 -2.70
CA VAL A 394 -8.65 -2.99 -3.00
C VAL A 394 -9.00 -2.06 -4.16
N ASN A 395 -8.56 -0.79 -4.10
CA ASN A 395 -8.78 0.19 -5.17
C ASN A 395 -8.21 -0.33 -6.50
N ILE A 396 -6.96 -0.79 -6.46
CA ILE A 396 -6.22 -1.27 -7.63
C ILE A 396 -6.91 -2.49 -8.21
N SER A 397 -7.17 -3.52 -7.40
CA SER A 397 -7.70 -4.80 -7.90
C SER A 397 -9.15 -4.73 -8.35
N GLN A 398 -9.99 -3.86 -7.76
CA GLN A 398 -11.39 -3.74 -8.18
C GLN A 398 -11.59 -3.00 -9.50
N ASN A 399 -10.63 -2.14 -9.89
CA ASN A 399 -10.82 -1.22 -11.01
C ASN A 399 -9.91 -1.50 -12.21
N THR A 400 -8.99 -2.46 -12.10
CA THR A 400 -8.10 -2.81 -13.20
C THR A 400 -8.69 -3.95 -14.04
N PRO A 401 -8.80 -3.81 -15.37
CA PRO A 401 -9.44 -4.83 -16.22
C PRO A 401 -8.65 -6.14 -16.28
N LYS A 402 -7.31 -6.11 -16.12
CA LYS A 402 -6.46 -7.30 -16.13
C LYS A 402 -5.62 -7.39 -14.87
N ILE A 403 -5.78 -8.49 -14.13
CA ILE A 403 -5.11 -8.72 -12.85
C ILE A 403 -4.28 -10.00 -12.93
N CYS A 404 -3.00 -9.90 -12.58
CA CYS A 404 -2.13 -11.04 -12.38
C CYS A 404 -1.74 -11.15 -10.91
N PHE A 405 -2.24 -12.14 -10.19
CA PHE A 405 -1.73 -12.47 -8.86
C PHE A 405 -0.47 -13.31 -9.01
N ALA A 406 0.70 -12.75 -8.66
CA ALA A 406 2.02 -13.36 -8.82
C ALA A 406 2.62 -13.70 -7.45
N PHE A 407 2.76 -14.98 -7.14
CA PHE A 407 3.17 -15.45 -5.81
C PHE A 407 3.76 -16.88 -5.84
N ALA A 408 4.62 -17.21 -4.87
CA ALA A 408 5.10 -18.57 -4.70
C ALA A 408 3.95 -19.50 -4.29
N PHE A 409 3.88 -20.70 -4.84
CA PHE A 409 2.78 -21.64 -4.63
C PHE A 409 2.56 -21.99 -3.15
N ASN A 410 3.64 -22.30 -2.43
CA ASN A 410 3.62 -22.60 -1.00
C ASN A 410 4.27 -21.48 -0.16
N SER A 411 4.10 -21.52 1.16
CA SER A 411 4.59 -20.53 2.11
C SER A 411 5.84 -21.01 2.84
N GLY A 412 6.69 -20.05 3.29
CA GLY A 412 7.87 -20.33 4.13
C GLY A 412 9.11 -20.68 3.33
N LYS A 413 10.08 -21.34 4.00
CA LYS A 413 11.35 -21.71 3.36
C LYS A 413 11.11 -22.87 2.39
N CYS A 414 11.64 -22.73 1.18
CA CYS A 414 11.62 -23.75 0.14
C CYS A 414 13.00 -23.83 -0.53
N ASP A 415 13.31 -24.97 -1.10
CA ASP A 415 14.45 -25.20 -2.00
C ASP A 415 13.90 -25.67 -3.34
N ILE A 416 13.71 -24.70 -4.24
CA ILE A 416 13.16 -24.91 -5.58
C ILE A 416 14.20 -24.40 -6.57
N GLY A 417 14.76 -25.32 -7.34
CA GLY A 417 15.77 -25.06 -8.37
C GLY A 417 15.19 -25.19 -9.78
N ILE A 418 16.03 -24.85 -10.75
CA ILE A 418 15.79 -25.09 -12.18
C ILE A 418 17.00 -25.83 -12.70
N GLU A 419 16.79 -27.05 -13.23
CA GLU A 419 17.82 -27.92 -13.77
C GLU A 419 17.38 -28.39 -15.15
N ASP A 420 18.25 -28.29 -16.14
CA ASP A 420 17.99 -28.71 -17.54
C ASP A 420 16.63 -28.23 -18.09
N GLY A 421 16.26 -26.97 -17.77
CA GLY A 421 15.00 -26.36 -18.21
C GLY A 421 13.75 -26.89 -17.49
N LYS A 422 13.91 -27.57 -16.36
CA LYS A 422 12.82 -28.13 -15.55
C LYS A 422 12.84 -27.58 -14.13
N LEU A 423 11.67 -27.36 -13.57
CA LEU A 423 11.53 -27.04 -12.16
C LEU A 423 11.81 -28.28 -11.31
N VAL A 424 12.65 -28.13 -10.29
CA VAL A 424 13.02 -29.20 -9.35
C VAL A 424 12.69 -28.76 -7.93
N ILE A 425 11.71 -29.42 -7.31
CA ILE A 425 11.28 -29.15 -5.94
C ILE A 425 12.02 -30.14 -5.02
N ARG A 426 13.12 -29.68 -4.38
CA ARG A 426 13.90 -30.48 -3.42
C ARG A 426 13.30 -30.43 -2.03
N HIS A 427 12.86 -29.27 -1.63
CA HIS A 427 12.12 -29.04 -0.39
C HIS A 427 11.02 -28.03 -0.67
N ASP A 428 9.77 -28.42 -0.45
CA ASP A 428 8.64 -27.55 -0.64
C ASP A 428 8.38 -26.71 0.62
N GLY A 429 7.76 -25.56 0.42
CA GLY A 429 7.22 -24.78 1.51
C GLY A 429 6.00 -25.46 2.16
N ARG A 430 5.39 -24.77 3.11
CA ARG A 430 4.15 -25.26 3.74
C ARG A 430 2.94 -24.92 2.86
N PRO A 431 2.06 -25.88 2.54
CA PRO A 431 0.75 -25.61 1.95
C PRO A 431 -0.06 -24.64 2.80
N GLY A 432 -1.03 -23.96 2.21
CA GLY A 432 -1.93 -23.07 2.93
C GLY A 432 -2.19 -21.73 2.26
N LYS A 433 -1.74 -21.54 1.01
CA LYS A 433 -2.16 -20.39 0.19
C LYS A 433 -3.43 -20.67 -0.60
N PHE A 434 -3.57 -21.88 -1.12
CA PHE A 434 -4.80 -22.35 -1.76
C PHE A 434 -5.69 -22.98 -0.70
N ILE A 435 -6.69 -22.25 -0.20
CA ILE A 435 -7.54 -22.65 0.91
C ILE A 435 -8.98 -22.88 0.45
N PRO A 436 -9.77 -23.70 1.14
CA PRO A 436 -11.15 -23.97 0.71
C PRO A 436 -12.02 -22.71 0.64
N LYS A 437 -11.85 -21.78 1.59
CA LYS A 437 -12.61 -20.54 1.69
C LYS A 437 -11.81 -19.47 2.44
N CYS A 438 -11.78 -18.25 1.91
CA CYS A 438 -11.26 -17.08 2.60
C CYS A 438 -12.24 -16.61 3.68
N ASP A 439 -11.76 -16.49 4.91
CA ASP A 439 -12.54 -15.88 6.01
C ASP A 439 -12.54 -14.36 5.93
N HIS A 440 -11.57 -13.78 5.23
CA HIS A 440 -11.39 -12.34 5.08
C HIS A 440 -11.08 -12.06 3.60
N ILE A 441 -11.95 -11.33 2.92
CA ILE A 441 -11.87 -11.12 1.46
C ILE A 441 -11.28 -9.75 1.18
N THR A 442 -10.13 -9.70 0.51
CA THR A 442 -9.52 -8.44 0.05
C THR A 442 -9.81 -8.19 -1.42
N PHE A 443 -9.83 -9.25 -2.25
CA PHE A 443 -10.30 -9.21 -3.63
C PHE A 443 -11.50 -10.16 -3.77
N SER A 444 -12.59 -9.65 -4.35
CA SER A 444 -13.81 -10.42 -4.56
C SER A 444 -13.91 -10.94 -5.98
N SER A 445 -13.93 -12.24 -6.13
CA SER A 445 -14.19 -12.91 -7.41
C SER A 445 -15.62 -12.62 -7.96
N GLN A 446 -16.57 -12.36 -7.07
CA GLN A 446 -17.92 -11.95 -7.48
C GLN A 446 -17.88 -10.58 -8.16
N PHE A 447 -17.18 -9.61 -7.54
CA PHE A 447 -17.02 -8.28 -8.13
C PHE A 447 -16.31 -8.36 -9.49
N ALA A 448 -15.25 -9.18 -9.56
CA ALA A 448 -14.49 -9.40 -10.80
C ALA A 448 -15.35 -10.00 -11.93
N GLN A 449 -16.24 -10.93 -11.60
CA GLN A 449 -17.19 -11.49 -12.54
C GLN A 449 -18.19 -10.43 -13.03
N ASP A 450 -18.77 -9.66 -12.11
CA ASP A 450 -19.77 -8.64 -12.41
C ASP A 450 -19.20 -7.50 -13.28
N THR A 451 -17.89 -7.26 -13.18
CA THR A 451 -17.15 -6.23 -13.94
C THR A 451 -16.31 -6.79 -15.09
N HIS A 452 -16.40 -8.09 -15.37
CA HIS A 452 -15.72 -8.79 -16.48
C HIS A 452 -14.19 -8.66 -16.47
N GLN A 453 -13.57 -8.68 -15.29
CA GLN A 453 -12.12 -8.60 -15.16
C GLN A 453 -11.45 -9.91 -15.63
N GLU A 454 -10.32 -9.80 -16.32
CA GLU A 454 -9.44 -10.94 -16.62
C GLU A 454 -8.51 -11.17 -15.43
N VAL A 455 -8.56 -12.36 -14.81
CA VAL A 455 -7.78 -12.68 -13.61
C VAL A 455 -6.95 -13.93 -13.82
N LEU A 456 -5.63 -13.80 -13.57
CA LEU A 456 -4.67 -14.90 -13.58
C LEU A 456 -4.03 -15.05 -12.20
N PHE A 457 -3.75 -16.31 -11.83
CA PHE A 457 -2.94 -16.67 -10.65
C PHE A 457 -1.69 -17.37 -11.15
N ILE A 458 -0.54 -16.73 -10.96
CA ILE A 458 0.74 -17.14 -11.54
C ILE A 458 1.67 -17.56 -10.42
N THR A 459 2.10 -18.80 -10.46
CA THR A 459 3.10 -19.35 -9.54
C THR A 459 4.30 -19.89 -10.33
N GLU A 460 5.32 -20.36 -9.63
CA GLU A 460 6.48 -20.96 -10.26
C GLU A 460 6.16 -22.30 -10.94
N ARG A 461 5.07 -22.97 -10.53
CA ARG A 461 4.74 -24.34 -10.96
C ARG A 461 3.43 -24.47 -11.71
N ALA A 462 2.53 -23.51 -11.58
CA ALA A 462 1.19 -23.56 -12.16
C ALA A 462 0.63 -22.17 -12.45
N VAL A 463 -0.18 -22.07 -13.50
CA VAL A 463 -0.97 -20.88 -13.81
C VAL A 463 -2.44 -21.26 -13.85
N PHE A 464 -3.26 -20.46 -13.16
CA PHE A 464 -4.71 -20.62 -13.14
C PHE A 464 -5.37 -19.37 -13.74
N ARG A 465 -6.55 -19.57 -14.36
CA ARG A 465 -7.47 -18.50 -14.77
C ARG A 465 -8.74 -18.56 -13.92
N LEU A 466 -9.27 -17.39 -13.61
CA LEU A 466 -10.60 -17.29 -13.02
C LEU A 466 -11.64 -17.19 -14.13
N VAL A 467 -12.56 -18.14 -14.18
CA VAL A 467 -13.69 -18.13 -15.13
C VAL A 467 -14.95 -18.52 -14.38
N ASP A 468 -15.97 -17.67 -14.41
CA ASP A 468 -17.23 -17.89 -13.70
C ASP A 468 -17.05 -18.29 -12.23
N ARG A 469 -16.11 -17.62 -11.55
CA ARG A 469 -15.70 -17.89 -10.17
C ARG A 469 -15.20 -19.32 -9.93
N ARG A 470 -14.58 -19.92 -10.92
CA ARG A 470 -13.91 -21.23 -10.84
C ARG A 470 -12.44 -21.04 -11.17
N MET A 471 -11.59 -21.67 -10.37
CA MET A 471 -10.15 -21.73 -10.59
C MET A 471 -9.85 -22.80 -11.63
N ILE A 472 -9.43 -22.42 -12.83
CA ILE A 472 -9.10 -23.33 -13.92
C ILE A 472 -7.58 -23.40 -14.08
N LEU A 473 -7.00 -24.57 -13.86
CA LEU A 473 -5.58 -24.83 -14.10
C LEU A 473 -5.32 -24.89 -15.61
N THR A 474 -4.50 -23.97 -16.13
CA THR A 474 -4.24 -23.82 -17.56
C THR A 474 -2.81 -24.14 -17.97
N GLU A 475 -1.86 -24.01 -17.06
CA GLU A 475 -0.44 -24.28 -17.34
C GLU A 475 0.22 -24.97 -16.15
N ILE A 476 1.16 -25.90 -16.43
CA ILE A 476 2.04 -26.50 -15.43
C ILE A 476 3.50 -26.36 -15.86
N ALA A 477 4.40 -26.20 -14.90
CA ALA A 477 5.83 -26.11 -15.17
C ALA A 477 6.40 -27.45 -15.64
N PRO A 478 7.38 -27.46 -16.55
CA PRO A 478 8.10 -28.68 -16.89
C PRO A 478 8.80 -29.24 -15.65
N GLY A 479 8.72 -30.58 -15.45
CA GLY A 479 9.30 -31.29 -14.30
C GLY A 479 8.40 -31.43 -13.08
N VAL A 480 7.20 -30.81 -13.11
CA VAL A 480 6.20 -30.86 -12.02
C VAL A 480 5.23 -32.01 -12.23
N ASP A 481 4.97 -32.76 -11.18
CA ASP A 481 3.90 -33.78 -11.15
C ASP A 481 2.57 -33.10 -10.77
N LEU A 482 1.57 -33.29 -11.65
CA LEU A 482 0.25 -32.67 -11.46
C LEU A 482 -0.41 -33.04 -10.13
N GLN A 483 -0.38 -34.33 -9.79
CA GLN A 483 -1.06 -34.81 -8.58
C GLN A 483 -0.30 -34.41 -7.34
N LYS A 484 0.96 -34.78 -7.24
CA LYS A 484 1.80 -34.62 -6.04
C LYS A 484 2.15 -33.16 -5.76
N ASP A 485 2.59 -32.41 -6.80
CA ASP A 485 3.20 -31.10 -6.62
C ASP A 485 2.18 -29.95 -6.75
N ILE A 486 0.95 -30.24 -7.25
CA ILE A 486 -0.11 -29.24 -7.39
C ILE A 486 -1.35 -29.67 -6.60
N LEU A 487 -2.06 -30.72 -7.03
CA LEU A 487 -3.38 -31.05 -6.49
C LEU A 487 -3.33 -31.42 -4.99
N ASP A 488 -2.36 -32.22 -4.56
CA ASP A 488 -2.18 -32.62 -3.17
C ASP A 488 -1.71 -31.45 -2.25
N GLN A 489 -1.24 -30.34 -2.84
CA GLN A 489 -0.78 -29.15 -2.12
C GLN A 489 -1.88 -28.08 -1.97
N MET A 490 -3.04 -28.27 -2.60
CA MET A 490 -4.15 -27.34 -2.57
C MET A 490 -5.22 -27.77 -1.57
N GLY A 491 -5.87 -26.82 -0.91
CA GLY A 491 -6.99 -27.08 -0.02
C GLY A 491 -8.33 -27.34 -0.74
N PHE A 492 -8.31 -27.32 -2.08
CA PHE A 492 -9.46 -27.62 -2.95
C PHE A 492 -8.98 -28.18 -4.29
N ALA A 493 -9.85 -28.86 -5.02
CA ALA A 493 -9.55 -29.31 -6.37
C ALA A 493 -9.92 -28.21 -7.39
N PRO A 494 -8.95 -27.69 -8.17
CA PRO A 494 -9.25 -26.78 -9.26
C PRO A 494 -9.88 -27.55 -10.43
N GLU A 495 -10.55 -26.84 -11.32
CA GLU A 495 -10.91 -27.42 -12.62
C GLU A 495 -9.66 -27.49 -13.50
N ILE A 496 -9.47 -28.59 -14.21
CA ILE A 496 -8.33 -28.76 -15.12
C ILE A 496 -8.80 -28.43 -16.53
N SER A 497 -8.11 -27.48 -17.17
CA SER A 497 -8.41 -27.12 -18.56
C SER A 497 -8.24 -28.34 -19.47
N PRO A 498 -9.17 -28.59 -20.39
CA PRO A 498 -8.98 -29.61 -21.44
C PRO A 498 -7.78 -29.29 -22.35
N GLU A 499 -7.34 -28.02 -22.37
CA GLU A 499 -6.17 -27.54 -23.09
C GLU A 499 -4.99 -27.26 -22.14
N LEU A 500 -4.87 -28.04 -21.05
CA LEU A 500 -3.74 -27.92 -20.13
C LEU A 500 -2.42 -28.08 -20.88
N ARG A 501 -1.52 -27.11 -20.71
CA ARG A 501 -0.24 -27.08 -21.42
C ARG A 501 0.93 -26.90 -20.46
N CYS A 502 2.14 -27.17 -20.94
CA CYS A 502 3.35 -26.76 -20.25
C CYS A 502 3.51 -25.24 -20.34
N MET A 503 4.03 -24.65 -19.26
CA MET A 503 4.51 -23.27 -19.29
C MET A 503 5.61 -23.10 -20.34
N ASP A 504 5.74 -21.89 -20.87
CA ASP A 504 6.76 -21.55 -21.88
C ASP A 504 8.16 -21.96 -21.39
N GLU A 505 8.89 -22.74 -22.19
CA GLU A 505 10.20 -23.25 -21.83
C GLU A 505 11.24 -22.15 -21.57
N ARG A 506 11.09 -20.96 -22.21
CA ARG A 506 11.97 -19.81 -22.03
C ARG A 506 11.97 -19.29 -20.59
N LEU A 507 10.89 -19.51 -19.83
CA LEU A 507 10.79 -19.18 -18.41
C LEU A 507 11.87 -19.89 -17.56
N PHE A 508 12.26 -21.09 -17.99
CA PHE A 508 13.13 -22.02 -17.26
C PHE A 508 14.56 -22.06 -17.81
N ARG A 509 14.94 -21.04 -18.59
CA ARG A 509 16.30 -20.86 -19.14
C ARG A 509 16.95 -19.61 -18.54
N PRO A 510 18.27 -19.58 -18.30
CA PRO A 510 18.94 -18.39 -17.75
C PRO A 510 18.97 -17.21 -18.72
N GLU A 511 18.92 -17.46 -20.03
CA GLU A 511 18.95 -16.44 -21.09
C GLU A 511 17.71 -15.55 -21.06
N LYS A 512 17.76 -14.41 -21.75
CA LYS A 512 16.60 -13.57 -21.98
C LYS A 512 15.52 -14.30 -22.75
N MET A 513 14.28 -13.94 -22.52
CA MET A 513 13.14 -14.57 -23.20
C MET A 513 12.90 -13.98 -24.60
N GLU A 514 13.53 -12.85 -24.92
CA GLU A 514 13.30 -12.10 -26.17
C GLU A 514 11.80 -11.76 -26.33
N LEU A 515 11.23 -11.20 -25.26
CA LEU A 515 9.85 -10.72 -25.27
C LEU A 515 9.74 -9.52 -26.22
N ALA A 516 8.69 -9.50 -27.02
CA ALA A 516 8.32 -8.39 -27.90
C ALA A 516 6.81 -8.16 -27.81
N PHE A 517 6.38 -6.89 -28.01
CA PHE A 517 4.97 -6.50 -28.09
C PHE A 517 4.41 -6.67 -29.50
#